data_539e50d559d9f326416e4a3dc6f0c081
#
_entry.id   539e50d559d9f326416e4a3dc6f0c081
#
_cell.length_a   1.000
_cell.length_b   1.000
_cell.length_c   1.000
_cell.angle_alpha   90.00
_cell.angle_beta   90.00
_cell.angle_gamma   90.00
#
_symmetry.space_group_name_H-M   'P 1'
#
loop_
_entity.id
_entity.type
_entity.pdbx_description
1 polymer ?
#
loop_
_entity_poly.entity_id
_entity_poly.type
_entity_poly.pdbx_seq_one_letter_code
_entity_poly.pdbx_strand_id
1 'polypeptide(L)'
;MLKGKHIILGITGGIAAYKSVILLRLLIKAGAEVQIVITPNGKEFITPVTLSALSGRPVISEFFTANTGEWHSHVDLGLWADAMVIAPATASTIGKMANGVADNMLVTTYLSAKAPVFIAPAMDLDMMAHPSTARNINLLRSYGNHIIEPAAGELASHLVGKGRMEEPEQILKVLDEYFEKSASLAGRKVLVTAGPTYEKIDPVRFIGNY
;
A
#
# COMPACT_ATOMS: atom_id res chain seq x y z
N MET A 1 11.86 -9.22 1.91
CA MET A 1 10.84 -10.29 2.14
C MET A 1 9.57 -10.13 1.29
N LEU A 2 9.65 -9.39 0.19
CA LEU A 2 8.48 -9.08 -0.66
C LEU A 2 8.18 -10.11 -1.76
N LYS A 3 8.99 -11.17 -1.88
CA LYS A 3 8.78 -12.20 -2.91
C LYS A 3 7.39 -12.84 -2.81
N GLY A 4 6.63 -12.77 -3.89
CA GLY A 4 5.26 -13.28 -3.99
C GLY A 4 4.21 -12.45 -3.23
N LYS A 5 4.56 -11.26 -2.75
CA LYS A 5 3.61 -10.33 -2.12
C LYS A 5 2.90 -9.50 -3.18
N HIS A 6 1.61 -9.31 -2.98
CA HIS A 6 0.74 -8.50 -3.81
C HIS A 6 0.66 -7.08 -3.25
N ILE A 7 1.18 -6.11 -3.99
CA ILE A 7 1.24 -4.71 -3.56
C ILE A 7 0.38 -3.84 -4.48
N ILE A 8 -0.57 -3.11 -3.91
CA ILE A 8 -1.20 -2.00 -4.62
C ILE A 8 -0.31 -0.77 -4.46
N LEU A 9 0.16 -0.21 -5.59
CA LEU A 9 0.86 1.06 -5.62
C LEU A 9 -0.09 2.16 -6.09
N GLY A 10 -0.53 2.98 -5.13
CA GLY A 10 -1.36 4.15 -5.36
C GLY A 10 -0.53 5.36 -5.72
N ILE A 11 -0.81 6.00 -6.86
CA ILE A 11 -0.06 7.16 -7.33
C ILE A 11 -1.01 8.36 -7.43
N THR A 12 -0.64 9.47 -6.79
CA THR A 12 -1.45 10.70 -6.79
C THR A 12 -0.76 11.85 -7.52
N GLY A 13 -1.53 12.89 -7.86
CA GLY A 13 -1.08 14.00 -8.70
C GLY A 13 -0.16 14.98 -7.97
N GLY A 14 1.12 14.76 -8.11
CA GLY A 14 2.16 15.64 -7.59
C GLY A 14 3.51 15.38 -8.25
N ILE A 15 4.42 16.33 -8.20
CA ILE A 15 5.74 16.26 -8.84
C ILE A 15 6.49 14.99 -8.42
N ALA A 16 6.37 14.59 -7.15
CA ALA A 16 7.03 13.39 -6.63
C ALA A 16 6.56 12.07 -7.28
N ALA A 17 5.54 12.09 -8.18
CA ALA A 17 5.10 10.89 -8.91
C ALA A 17 6.22 10.25 -9.74
N TYR A 18 7.25 11.00 -10.16
CA TYR A 18 8.41 10.41 -10.85
C TYR A 18 9.14 9.38 -9.98
N LYS A 19 9.17 9.56 -8.65
CA LYS A 19 9.78 8.61 -7.72
C LYS A 19 9.02 7.29 -7.64
N SER A 20 7.71 7.30 -7.95
CA SER A 20 6.88 6.09 -7.95
C SER A 20 7.35 5.09 -9.01
N VAL A 21 7.96 5.56 -10.10
CA VAL A 21 8.57 4.68 -11.12
C VAL A 21 9.75 3.92 -10.55
N ILE A 22 10.58 4.60 -9.77
CA ILE A 22 11.74 3.99 -9.10
C ILE A 22 11.23 2.97 -8.07
N LEU A 23 10.25 3.37 -7.24
CA LEU A 23 9.64 2.49 -6.24
C LEU A 23 9.02 1.25 -6.89
N LEU A 24 8.26 1.41 -7.98
CA LEU A 24 7.70 0.30 -8.75
C LEU A 24 8.78 -0.71 -9.15
N ARG A 25 9.88 -0.23 -9.73
CA ARG A 25 10.98 -1.10 -10.14
C ARG A 25 11.67 -1.81 -8.97
N LEU A 26 11.81 -1.13 -7.83
CA LEU A 26 12.37 -1.72 -6.62
C LEU A 26 11.47 -2.82 -6.07
N LEU A 27 10.16 -2.59 -6.00
CA LEU A 27 9.18 -3.57 -5.56
C LEU A 27 9.20 -4.84 -6.44
N ILE A 28 9.20 -4.65 -7.78
CA ILE A 28 9.28 -5.77 -8.73
C ILE A 28 10.61 -6.53 -8.58
N LYS A 29 11.75 -5.83 -8.44
CA LYS A 29 13.05 -6.48 -8.21
C LYS A 29 13.11 -7.24 -6.90
N ALA A 30 12.37 -6.79 -5.87
CA ALA A 30 12.23 -7.50 -4.60
C ALA A 30 11.28 -8.72 -4.71
N GLY A 31 10.71 -8.97 -5.88
CA GLY A 31 9.86 -10.11 -6.19
C GLY A 31 8.37 -9.91 -5.86
N ALA A 32 7.94 -8.68 -5.62
CA ALA A 32 6.53 -8.36 -5.44
C ALA A 32 5.77 -8.34 -6.77
N GLU A 33 4.49 -8.70 -6.73
CA GLU A 33 3.53 -8.43 -7.79
C GLU A 33 2.86 -7.08 -7.51
N VAL A 34 2.97 -6.16 -8.46
CA VAL A 34 2.49 -4.79 -8.24
C VAL A 34 1.31 -4.46 -9.16
N GLN A 35 0.21 -4.05 -8.57
CA GLN A 35 -0.93 -3.45 -9.28
C GLN A 35 -0.95 -1.95 -9.02
N ILE A 36 -0.94 -1.17 -10.10
CA ILE A 36 -0.94 0.29 -10.00
C ILE A 36 -2.38 0.80 -10.06
N VAL A 37 -2.71 1.66 -9.10
CA VAL A 37 -3.95 2.46 -9.09
C VAL A 37 -3.57 3.93 -9.06
N ILE A 38 -3.91 4.67 -10.11
CA ILE A 38 -3.53 6.08 -10.26
C ILE A 38 -4.76 6.98 -10.21
N THR A 39 -4.64 8.12 -9.52
CA THR A 39 -5.72 9.12 -9.53
C THR A 39 -5.80 9.84 -10.89
N PRO A 40 -6.95 10.42 -11.26
CA PRO A 40 -7.06 11.22 -12.48
C PRO A 40 -5.95 12.29 -12.60
N ASN A 41 -5.69 13.04 -11.54
CA ASN A 41 -4.62 14.03 -11.52
C ASN A 41 -3.21 13.39 -11.57
N GLY A 42 -3.05 12.14 -11.12
CA GLY A 42 -1.77 11.45 -11.21
C GLY A 42 -1.31 11.21 -12.66
N LYS A 43 -2.26 11.03 -13.57
CA LYS A 43 -1.99 10.83 -15.01
C LYS A 43 -1.34 12.04 -15.69
N GLU A 44 -1.53 13.23 -15.12
CA GLU A 44 -0.91 14.47 -15.63
C GLU A 44 0.60 14.55 -15.30
N PHE A 45 1.04 13.85 -14.25
CA PHE A 45 2.45 13.85 -13.82
C PHE A 45 3.24 12.65 -14.32
N ILE A 46 2.58 11.50 -14.51
CA ILE A 46 3.19 10.28 -15.05
C ILE A 46 2.17 9.50 -15.85
N THR A 47 2.55 9.10 -17.07
CA THR A 47 1.59 8.46 -17.96
C THR A 47 1.33 7.00 -17.59
N PRO A 48 0.09 6.52 -17.72
CA PRO A 48 -0.24 5.10 -17.58
C PRO A 48 0.58 4.19 -18.49
N VAL A 49 0.93 4.65 -19.69
CA VAL A 49 1.76 3.89 -20.64
C VAL A 49 3.12 3.55 -20.05
N THR A 50 3.82 4.53 -19.46
CA THR A 50 5.11 4.29 -18.80
C THR A 50 4.98 3.27 -17.67
N LEU A 51 3.96 3.42 -16.85
CA LEU A 51 3.73 2.57 -15.69
C LEU A 51 3.34 1.14 -16.08
N SER A 52 2.47 0.97 -17.09
CA SER A 52 2.07 -0.36 -17.57
C SER A 52 3.22 -1.11 -18.25
N ALA A 53 4.03 -0.40 -19.05
CA ALA A 53 5.21 -0.99 -19.68
C ALA A 53 6.23 -1.51 -18.65
N LEU A 54 6.38 -0.82 -17.51
CA LEU A 54 7.31 -1.21 -16.46
C LEU A 54 6.76 -2.28 -15.53
N SER A 55 5.45 -2.28 -15.25
CA SER A 55 4.81 -3.26 -14.37
C SER A 55 4.41 -4.55 -15.08
N GLY A 56 4.28 -4.51 -16.41
CA GLY A 56 3.69 -5.60 -17.19
C GLY A 56 2.19 -5.79 -16.97
N ARG A 57 1.53 -4.84 -16.32
CA ARG A 57 0.10 -4.89 -15.97
C ARG A 57 -0.62 -3.60 -16.38
N PRO A 58 -1.93 -3.66 -16.72
CA PRO A 58 -2.73 -2.46 -16.94
C PRO A 58 -2.74 -1.57 -15.69
N VAL A 59 -2.71 -0.25 -15.92
CA VAL A 59 -2.87 0.75 -14.86
C VAL A 59 -4.34 1.06 -14.68
N ILE A 60 -4.83 0.98 -13.46
CA ILE A 60 -6.22 1.24 -13.13
C ILE A 60 -6.36 2.69 -12.66
N SER A 61 -7.26 3.45 -13.28
CA SER A 61 -7.56 4.83 -12.86
C SER A 61 -9.05 5.09 -12.74
N GLU A 62 -9.85 4.38 -13.49
CA GLU A 62 -11.30 4.54 -13.58
C GLU A 62 -12.00 3.26 -13.13
N PHE A 63 -13.27 3.40 -12.73
CA PHE A 63 -14.11 2.25 -12.36
C PHE A 63 -14.48 1.38 -13.56
N PHE A 64 -14.46 1.94 -14.75
CA PHE A 64 -14.84 1.26 -15.99
C PHE A 64 -13.84 1.55 -17.10
N THR A 65 -13.57 0.55 -17.91
CA THR A 65 -12.86 0.75 -19.17
C THR A 65 -13.81 1.41 -20.18
N ALA A 66 -13.37 2.52 -20.75
CA ALA A 66 -14.17 3.25 -21.73
C ALA A 66 -14.57 2.34 -22.91
N ASN A 67 -15.83 2.43 -23.33
CA ASN A 67 -16.41 1.75 -24.50
C ASN A 67 -16.53 0.22 -24.44
N THR A 68 -16.02 -0.45 -23.39
CA THR A 68 -16.11 -1.92 -23.26
C THR A 68 -17.12 -2.36 -22.20
N GLY A 69 -17.42 -1.49 -21.23
CA GLY A 69 -18.23 -1.84 -20.06
C GLY A 69 -17.49 -2.74 -19.04
N GLU A 70 -16.22 -3.00 -19.26
CA GLU A 70 -15.38 -3.74 -18.30
C GLU A 70 -15.27 -2.95 -17.00
N TRP A 71 -15.65 -3.58 -15.90
CA TRP A 71 -15.64 -2.98 -14.58
C TRP A 71 -14.42 -3.42 -13.78
N HIS A 72 -13.76 -2.45 -13.16
CA HIS A 72 -12.66 -2.69 -12.24
C HIS A 72 -13.16 -2.73 -10.80
N SER A 73 -13.15 -3.92 -10.21
CA SER A 73 -13.64 -4.13 -8.85
C SER A 73 -12.62 -3.63 -7.82
N HIS A 74 -12.97 -2.56 -7.10
CA HIS A 74 -12.18 -2.07 -5.97
C HIS A 74 -12.17 -3.07 -4.80
N VAL A 75 -13.22 -3.88 -4.67
CA VAL A 75 -13.30 -4.93 -3.65
C VAL A 75 -12.28 -6.04 -3.93
N ASP A 76 -12.21 -6.50 -5.19
CA ASP A 76 -11.26 -7.55 -5.57
C ASP A 76 -9.82 -7.07 -5.42
N LEU A 77 -9.54 -5.81 -5.74
CA LEU A 77 -8.24 -5.18 -5.48
C LEU A 77 -7.91 -5.17 -3.97
N GLY A 78 -8.88 -4.76 -3.15
CA GLY A 78 -8.71 -4.72 -1.69
C GLY A 78 -8.51 -6.10 -1.06
N LEU A 79 -9.08 -7.16 -1.65
CA LEU A 79 -8.90 -8.54 -1.21
C LEU A 79 -7.61 -9.17 -1.74
N TRP A 80 -7.17 -8.78 -2.95
CA TRP A 80 -5.96 -9.28 -3.58
C TRP A 80 -4.68 -8.81 -2.89
N ALA A 81 -4.69 -7.60 -2.32
CA ALA A 81 -3.49 -6.96 -1.80
C ALA A 81 -3.02 -7.55 -0.46
N ASP A 82 -1.72 -7.77 -0.34
CA ASP A 82 -1.03 -8.00 0.94
C ASP A 82 -0.65 -6.66 1.61
N ALA A 83 -0.46 -5.60 0.83
CA ALA A 83 -0.28 -4.22 1.31
C ALA A 83 -0.70 -3.20 0.25
N MET A 84 -1.08 -2.00 0.69
CA MET A 84 -1.31 -0.85 -0.18
C MET A 84 -0.32 0.26 0.17
N VAL A 85 0.37 0.78 -0.84
CA VAL A 85 1.35 1.86 -0.69
C VAL A 85 0.88 3.05 -1.51
N ILE A 86 0.64 4.18 -0.89
CA ILE A 86 0.25 5.42 -1.56
C ILE A 86 1.44 6.36 -1.58
N ALA A 87 2.09 6.45 -2.71
CA ALA A 87 3.34 7.17 -2.91
C ALA A 87 3.41 7.77 -4.33
N PRO A 88 3.40 9.11 -4.46
CA PRO A 88 3.20 10.09 -3.41
C PRO A 88 1.75 10.14 -2.94
N ALA A 89 1.52 10.61 -1.69
CA ALA A 89 0.22 10.97 -1.17
C ALA A 89 0.10 12.50 -1.03
N THR A 90 -0.71 13.12 -1.88
CA THR A 90 -0.96 14.57 -1.83
C THR A 90 -1.92 14.95 -0.71
N ALA A 91 -1.91 16.22 -0.29
CA ALA A 91 -2.85 16.75 0.71
C ALA A 91 -4.32 16.48 0.34
N SER A 92 -4.68 16.59 -0.95
CA SER A 92 -6.01 16.28 -1.45
C SER A 92 -6.40 14.82 -1.18
N THR A 93 -5.53 13.87 -1.53
CA THR A 93 -5.80 12.44 -1.32
C THR A 93 -5.82 12.08 0.16
N ILE A 94 -4.89 12.62 0.95
CA ILE A 94 -4.88 12.46 2.42
C ILE A 94 -6.18 12.96 3.03
N GLY A 95 -6.66 14.14 2.60
CA GLY A 95 -7.93 14.71 3.06
C GLY A 95 -9.13 13.83 2.70
N LYS A 96 -9.18 13.30 1.47
CA LYS A 96 -10.25 12.41 1.01
C LYS A 96 -10.26 11.09 1.78
N MET A 97 -9.10 10.48 1.95
CA MET A 97 -8.95 9.23 2.71
C MET A 97 -9.37 9.41 4.17
N ALA A 98 -8.92 10.48 4.82
CA ALA A 98 -9.24 10.78 6.21
C ALA A 98 -10.73 11.02 6.46
N ASN A 99 -11.45 11.54 5.48
CA ASN A 99 -12.86 11.88 5.60
C ASN A 99 -13.81 10.97 4.79
N GLY A 100 -13.30 9.87 4.20
CA GLY A 100 -14.09 8.87 3.49
C GLY A 100 -14.70 9.36 2.18
N VAL A 101 -14.07 10.31 1.48
CA VAL A 101 -14.56 10.87 0.21
C VAL A 101 -14.11 9.98 -0.96
N ALA A 102 -14.92 9.00 -1.31
CA ALA A 102 -14.64 7.99 -2.34
C ALA A 102 -15.01 8.46 -3.76
N ASP A 103 -14.39 9.53 -4.23
CA ASP A 103 -14.67 10.15 -5.52
C ASP A 103 -13.78 9.67 -6.67
N ASN A 104 -12.88 8.73 -6.41
CA ASN A 104 -12.00 8.14 -7.40
C ASN A 104 -11.61 6.70 -7.02
N MET A 105 -11.10 5.95 -7.99
CA MET A 105 -10.78 4.53 -7.82
C MET A 105 -9.78 4.28 -6.69
N LEU A 106 -8.77 5.14 -6.51
CA LEU A 106 -7.75 4.95 -5.48
C LEU A 106 -8.32 5.04 -4.07
N VAL A 107 -9.11 6.08 -3.78
CA VAL A 107 -9.71 6.26 -2.45
C VAL A 107 -10.78 5.20 -2.19
N THR A 108 -11.54 4.81 -3.21
CA THR A 108 -12.52 3.72 -3.08
C THR A 108 -11.85 2.38 -2.76
N THR A 109 -10.73 2.09 -3.43
CA THR A 109 -9.91 0.90 -3.14
C THR A 109 -9.34 0.96 -1.72
N TYR A 110 -8.83 2.12 -1.29
CA TYR A 110 -8.37 2.33 0.08
C TYR A 110 -9.44 2.00 1.13
N LEU A 111 -10.66 2.50 0.94
CA LEU A 111 -11.77 2.24 1.87
C LEU A 111 -12.22 0.77 1.89
N SER A 112 -11.89 0.01 0.86
CA SER A 112 -12.18 -1.43 0.75
C SER A 112 -11.01 -2.31 1.18
N ALA A 113 -9.82 -1.74 1.35
CA ALA A 113 -8.60 -2.49 1.65
C ALA A 113 -8.64 -3.07 3.07
N LYS A 114 -8.35 -4.37 3.19
CA LYS A 114 -8.12 -5.06 4.46
C LYS A 114 -6.65 -5.17 4.82
N ALA A 115 -5.80 -5.02 3.81
CA ALA A 115 -4.35 -5.04 3.94
C ALA A 115 -3.83 -3.76 4.63
N PRO A 116 -2.65 -3.82 5.28
CA PRO A 116 -2.00 -2.64 5.83
C PRO A 116 -1.76 -1.59 4.75
N VAL A 117 -1.98 -0.32 5.11
CA VAL A 117 -1.82 0.80 4.19
C VAL A 117 -0.66 1.69 4.62
N PHE A 118 0.26 1.94 3.72
CA PHE A 118 1.43 2.79 3.87
C PHE A 118 1.24 4.06 3.07
N ILE A 119 1.43 5.20 3.69
CA ILE A 119 1.16 6.51 3.09
C ILE A 119 2.44 7.32 3.13
N ALA A 120 2.95 7.73 1.97
CA ALA A 120 4.12 8.60 1.82
C ALA A 120 3.69 10.00 1.40
N PRO A 121 3.48 10.94 2.35
CA PRO A 121 3.07 12.30 2.06
C PRO A 121 4.11 13.05 1.20
N ALA A 122 3.63 13.88 0.27
CA ALA A 122 4.44 14.78 -0.51
C ALA A 122 3.66 16.06 -0.84
N MET A 123 4.14 17.19 -0.37
CA MET A 123 3.52 18.51 -0.59
C MET A 123 4.48 19.62 -0.16
N ASP A 124 4.13 20.85 -0.51
CA ASP A 124 4.89 22.03 -0.09
C ASP A 124 4.85 22.24 1.43
N LEU A 125 5.80 23.01 1.96
CA LEU A 125 6.02 23.23 3.39
C LEU A 125 4.78 23.77 4.09
N ASP A 126 4.17 24.82 3.54
CA ASP A 126 2.99 25.46 4.13
C ASP A 126 1.78 24.53 4.11
N MET A 127 1.65 23.72 3.06
CA MET A 127 0.63 22.68 2.99
C MET A 127 0.86 21.57 4.03
N MET A 128 2.12 21.19 4.26
CA MET A 128 2.47 20.19 5.27
C MET A 128 2.22 20.70 6.69
N ALA A 129 2.55 21.97 6.94
CA ALA A 129 2.35 22.62 8.24
C ALA A 129 0.89 23.01 8.50
N HIS A 130 0.02 23.01 7.47
CA HIS A 130 -1.36 23.43 7.62
C HIS A 130 -2.12 22.57 8.64
N PRO A 131 -2.89 23.16 9.58
CA PRO A 131 -3.59 22.40 10.62
C PRO A 131 -4.50 21.29 10.10
N SER A 132 -5.16 21.49 8.94
CA SER A 132 -5.99 20.44 8.33
C SER A 132 -5.17 19.24 7.86
N THR A 133 -3.97 19.45 7.33
CA THR A 133 -3.07 18.38 6.90
C THR A 133 -2.60 17.58 8.11
N ALA A 134 -2.13 18.27 9.16
CA ALA A 134 -1.70 17.63 10.40
C ALA A 134 -2.83 16.82 11.03
N ARG A 135 -4.05 17.37 11.10
CA ARG A 135 -5.24 16.67 11.59
C ARG A 135 -5.54 15.42 10.77
N ASN A 136 -5.57 15.53 9.44
CA ASN A 136 -5.90 14.42 8.55
C ASN A 136 -4.85 13.29 8.63
N ILE A 137 -3.56 13.62 8.70
CA ILE A 137 -2.49 12.64 8.89
C ILE A 137 -2.66 11.91 10.23
N ASN A 138 -2.93 12.64 11.32
CA ASN A 138 -3.16 12.04 12.63
C ASN A 138 -4.41 11.16 12.66
N LEU A 139 -5.46 11.56 11.94
CA LEU A 139 -6.67 10.76 11.80
C LEU A 139 -6.38 9.45 11.04
N LEU A 140 -5.61 9.51 9.95
CA LEU A 140 -5.18 8.30 9.23
C LEU A 140 -4.32 7.38 10.10
N ARG A 141 -3.43 7.93 10.95
CA ARG A 141 -2.70 7.12 11.94
C ARG A 141 -3.65 6.43 12.93
N SER A 142 -4.68 7.12 13.42
CA SER A 142 -5.66 6.54 14.33
C SER A 142 -6.50 5.42 13.71
N TYR A 143 -6.62 5.40 12.37
CA TYR A 143 -7.23 4.30 11.62
C TYR A 143 -6.28 3.10 11.41
N GLY A 144 -5.05 3.17 11.93
CA GLY A 144 -4.05 2.09 11.79
C GLY A 144 -3.19 2.18 10.54
N ASN A 145 -3.25 3.28 9.78
CA ASN A 145 -2.40 3.47 8.62
C ASN A 145 -0.94 3.82 9.03
N HIS A 146 0.01 3.30 8.28
CA HIS A 146 1.44 3.57 8.46
C HIS A 146 1.84 4.81 7.69
N ILE A 147 2.12 5.89 8.39
CA ILE A 147 2.61 7.12 7.76
C ILE A 147 4.13 7.04 7.64
N ILE A 148 4.62 7.07 6.40
CA ILE A 148 6.04 7.19 6.10
C ILE A 148 6.38 8.67 6.14
N GLU A 149 7.19 9.08 7.10
CA GLU A 149 7.50 10.50 7.32
C GLU A 149 8.17 11.10 6.08
N PRO A 150 7.75 12.28 5.62
CA PRO A 150 8.39 12.94 4.50
C PRO A 150 9.83 13.35 4.85
N ALA A 151 10.72 13.20 3.87
CA ALA A 151 12.10 13.63 3.99
C ALA A 151 12.23 15.16 4.02
N ALA A 152 13.28 15.65 4.66
CA ALA A 152 13.69 17.04 4.57
C ALA A 152 14.61 17.25 3.36
N GLY A 153 14.51 18.41 2.72
CA GLY A 153 15.35 18.80 1.59
C GLY A 153 14.73 19.91 0.76
N GLU A 154 15.37 20.22 -0.36
CA GLU A 154 14.86 21.20 -1.30
C GLU A 154 13.60 20.64 -2.01
N LEU A 155 12.56 21.45 -2.06
CA LEU A 155 11.30 21.18 -2.75
C LEU A 155 11.34 21.76 -4.18
N ALA A 156 10.37 21.39 -5.01
CA ALA A 156 10.22 21.97 -6.35
C ALA A 156 9.95 23.49 -6.32
N SER A 157 9.47 24.00 -5.21
CA SER A 157 9.30 25.44 -4.93
C SER A 157 10.61 26.15 -4.54
N HIS A 158 11.75 25.45 -4.53
CA HIS A 158 13.05 25.90 -4.04
C HIS A 158 13.10 26.21 -2.52
N LEU A 159 12.03 25.94 -1.80
CA LEU A 159 12.03 25.98 -0.34
C LEU A 159 12.71 24.74 0.23
N VAL A 160 13.37 24.88 1.38
CA VAL A 160 14.07 23.77 2.04
C VAL A 160 13.36 23.41 3.33
N GLY A 161 12.95 22.15 3.47
CA GLY A 161 12.27 21.67 4.68
C GLY A 161 11.64 20.31 4.51
N LYS A 162 10.76 19.95 5.45
CA LYS A 162 10.07 18.67 5.51
C LYS A 162 8.81 18.69 4.64
N GLY A 163 8.82 17.98 3.52
CA GLY A 163 7.68 17.95 2.57
C GLY A 163 7.94 17.05 1.36
N ARG A 164 9.19 16.61 1.17
CA ARG A 164 9.55 15.68 0.10
C ARG A 164 9.02 14.28 0.40
N MET A 165 8.47 13.62 -0.62
CA MET A 165 8.24 12.18 -0.50
C MET A 165 9.55 11.49 -0.10
N GLU A 166 9.48 10.58 0.86
CA GLU A 166 10.60 9.75 1.26
C GLU A 166 11.22 9.02 0.05
N GLU A 167 12.49 8.68 0.15
CA GLU A 167 13.19 8.02 -0.96
C GLU A 167 12.65 6.61 -1.17
N PRO A 168 12.51 6.16 -2.44
CA PRO A 168 11.94 4.85 -2.77
C PRO A 168 12.60 3.67 -2.06
N GLU A 169 13.90 3.75 -1.84
CA GLU A 169 14.68 2.73 -1.14
C GLU A 169 14.28 2.63 0.35
N GLN A 170 13.98 3.76 0.98
CA GLN A 170 13.53 3.78 2.38
C GLN A 170 12.09 3.28 2.49
N ILE A 171 11.24 3.62 1.53
CA ILE A 171 9.87 3.08 1.46
C ILE A 171 9.92 1.55 1.33
N LEU A 172 10.75 1.02 0.43
CA LEU A 172 10.96 -0.42 0.29
C LEU A 172 11.41 -1.06 1.60
N LYS A 173 12.39 -0.45 2.29
CA LYS A 173 12.90 -0.94 3.57
C LYS A 173 11.81 -1.01 4.64
N VAL A 174 10.96 0.01 4.75
CA VAL A 174 9.81 0.02 5.69
C VAL A 174 8.89 -1.16 5.41
N LEU A 175 8.60 -1.46 4.14
CA LEU A 175 7.77 -2.60 3.76
C LEU A 175 8.43 -3.94 4.11
N ASP A 176 9.71 -4.10 3.81
CA ASP A 176 10.47 -5.31 4.14
C ASP A 176 10.48 -5.57 5.65
N GLU A 177 10.77 -4.55 6.47
CA GLU A 177 10.74 -4.65 7.94
C GLU A 177 9.35 -5.01 8.47
N TYR A 178 8.29 -4.48 7.85
CA TYR A 178 6.92 -4.81 8.24
C TYR A 178 6.62 -6.30 8.00
N PHE A 179 6.93 -6.80 6.80
CA PHE A 179 6.67 -8.19 6.47
C PHE A 179 7.59 -9.17 7.22
N GLU A 180 8.82 -8.79 7.55
CA GLU A 180 9.69 -9.56 8.43
C GLU A 180 9.09 -9.73 9.83
N LYS A 181 8.66 -8.64 10.44
CA LYS A 181 8.03 -8.67 11.77
C LYS A 181 6.73 -9.48 11.78
N SER A 182 5.94 -9.37 10.71
CA SER A 182 4.69 -10.11 10.57
C SER A 182 4.91 -11.63 10.38
N ALA A 183 6.02 -12.02 9.77
CA ALA A 183 6.39 -13.41 9.57
C ALA A 183 7.08 -14.04 10.80
N SER A 184 7.52 -13.23 11.77
CA SER A 184 8.24 -13.70 12.95
C SER A 184 7.29 -14.34 13.96
N LEU A 185 7.63 -15.56 14.39
CA LEU A 185 7.03 -16.24 15.53
C LEU A 185 7.72 -15.88 16.86
N ALA A 186 8.63 -14.91 16.85
CA ALA A 186 9.37 -14.48 18.03
C ALA A 186 8.42 -14.08 19.17
N GLY A 187 8.62 -14.65 20.35
CA GLY A 187 7.79 -14.43 21.53
C GLY A 187 6.43 -15.15 21.54
N ARG A 188 6.08 -15.91 20.50
CA ARG A 188 4.88 -16.76 20.49
C ARG A 188 5.21 -18.15 21.04
N LYS A 189 4.40 -18.64 21.96
CA LYS A 189 4.43 -20.02 22.41
C LYS A 189 3.64 -20.86 21.40
N VAL A 190 4.33 -21.76 20.70
CA VAL A 190 3.71 -22.67 19.73
C VAL A 190 3.74 -24.05 20.31
N LEU A 191 2.58 -24.66 20.48
CA LEU A 191 2.44 -26.08 20.81
C LEU A 191 2.18 -26.84 19.52
N VAL A 192 3.10 -27.71 19.16
CA VAL A 192 2.92 -28.64 18.04
C VAL A 192 2.72 -30.02 18.63
N THR A 193 1.53 -30.59 18.47
CA THR A 193 1.28 -31.98 18.81
C THR A 193 1.45 -32.84 17.54
N ALA A 194 2.32 -33.81 17.59
CA ALA A 194 2.51 -34.75 16.50
C ALA A 194 2.46 -36.16 17.06
N GLY A 195 1.70 -37.00 16.39
CA GLY A 195 1.56 -38.40 16.73
C GLY A 195 0.10 -38.87 16.78
N PRO A 196 -0.13 -40.17 16.62
CA PRO A 196 -1.45 -40.74 16.71
C PRO A 196 -1.98 -40.63 18.13
N THR A 197 -3.21 -40.20 18.27
CA THR A 197 -3.97 -40.27 19.53
C THR A 197 -4.74 -41.58 19.55
N TYR A 198 -4.66 -42.30 20.66
CA TYR A 198 -5.37 -43.57 20.84
C TYR A 198 -6.36 -43.44 22.01
N GLU A 199 -7.60 -43.77 21.74
CA GLU A 199 -8.65 -43.82 22.76
C GLU A 199 -9.05 -45.30 22.96
N LYS A 200 -8.87 -45.81 24.18
CA LYS A 200 -9.20 -47.20 24.49
C LYS A 200 -10.71 -47.39 24.54
N ILE A 201 -11.22 -48.35 23.79
CA ILE A 201 -12.61 -48.83 23.85
C ILE A 201 -12.71 -49.95 24.91
N ASP A 202 -11.78 -50.89 24.93
CA ASP A 202 -11.66 -52.00 25.88
C ASP A 202 -10.18 -52.42 26.01
N PRO A 203 -9.83 -53.47 26.79
CA PRO A 203 -8.45 -53.92 26.95
C PRO A 203 -7.72 -54.28 25.66
N VAL A 204 -8.44 -54.54 24.56
CA VAL A 204 -7.88 -55.03 23.30
C VAL A 204 -8.07 -54.02 22.14
N ARG A 205 -9.13 -53.21 22.16
CA ARG A 205 -9.50 -52.34 21.06
C ARG A 205 -9.31 -50.89 21.41
N PHE A 206 -8.90 -50.08 20.41
CA PHE A 206 -8.74 -48.64 20.51
C PHE A 206 -9.15 -47.98 19.20
N ILE A 207 -9.51 -46.70 19.29
CA ILE A 207 -9.68 -45.82 18.14
C ILE A 207 -8.44 -44.94 18.09
N GLY A 208 -7.83 -44.82 16.90
CA GLY A 208 -6.66 -43.99 16.67
C GLY A 208 -6.78 -43.16 15.38
N ASN A 209 -6.16 -41.98 15.37
CA ASN A 209 -5.98 -41.19 14.16
C ASN A 209 -4.62 -41.47 13.54
N TYR A 210 -4.61 -41.52 12.21
CA TYR A 210 -3.38 -41.60 11.40
C TYR A 210 -2.85 -40.24 11.09
#